data_706f5234f0cc0ae9f7285dcdd52497f3
#
_entry.id   706f5234f0cc0ae9f7285dcdd52497f3
#
_cell.length_a   1.000
_cell.length_b   1.000
_cell.length_c   1.000
_cell.angle_alpha   90.00
_cell.angle_beta   90.00
_cell.angle_gamma   90.00
#
_symmetry.space_group_name_H-M   'P 1'
#
loop_
_entity.id
_entity.type
_entity.pdbx_description
1 polymer ?
#
loop_
_entity_poly.entity_id
_entity_poly.type
_entity_poly.pdbx_seq_one_letter_code
_entity_poly.pdbx_strand_id
1 'polypeptide(L)'
;MAKAKFERTKPHVNIGTIGHVDHGKTTLTAAITKVLALKGDAEFTDYANIDKAPEERERGITINTAHVEYETDKRHYAHVDCPGHADYVKNMLTGAAQMDGALLVVSAADGPMPQTREHILLSRQVGVPYIVVFMNKVDQVDDPELLDLVEMEIRDLLTEYDFPGDDTPIIKGSALAVLESTSTDINAPEYKCILDLMDAVDNYIPTPDRKADLPFLMPVEDVFTITGRGTVATGRVERGMIKVGEEVEIVGLKEEKMKTTVTGLEMFRKLLDDAEAGDNIGALLRGVQRTDIERGQVLAKPGSIHPHTKFQGQVYVLKKDEGGRHTPFFNNYRPQFYFRTTDVTGVITLPEGTEMCMPGDNVTMDVELITSIAMDEGLRFAIREGGRTVGSGVVSKIYE
;
A
#
# COMPACT_ATOMS: atom_id res chain seq x y z
N MET A 1 -11.37 30.80 -2.86
CA MET A 1 -12.46 30.17 -2.08
C MET A 1 -11.82 29.49 -0.87
N ALA A 2 -12.47 29.52 0.30
CA ALA A 2 -12.02 28.76 1.47
C ALA A 2 -12.14 27.25 1.14
N LYS A 3 -11.12 26.45 1.53
CA LYS A 3 -11.21 24.98 1.37
C LYS A 3 -12.31 24.44 2.28
N ALA A 4 -13.04 23.43 1.82
CA ALA A 4 -14.02 22.73 2.64
C ALA A 4 -13.33 22.03 3.82
N LYS A 5 -14.05 21.88 4.92
CA LYS A 5 -13.62 21.10 6.06
C LYS A 5 -14.06 19.64 5.87
N PHE A 6 -13.19 18.69 6.22
CA PHE A 6 -13.55 17.28 6.23
C PHE A 6 -14.41 16.97 7.45
N GLU A 7 -15.51 16.30 7.25
CA GLU A 7 -16.41 15.85 8.33
C GLU A 7 -16.38 14.31 8.38
N ARG A 8 -16.04 13.76 9.56
CA ARG A 8 -16.01 12.30 9.79
C ARG A 8 -17.43 11.79 10.05
N THR A 9 -18.15 11.46 9.01
CA THR A 9 -19.54 10.97 9.11
C THR A 9 -19.62 9.44 9.08
N LYS A 10 -18.62 8.78 8.52
CA LYS A 10 -18.55 7.32 8.31
C LYS A 10 -17.19 6.78 8.73
N PRO A 11 -17.11 5.48 9.10
CA PRO A 11 -15.82 4.82 9.32
C PRO A 11 -14.94 4.91 8.08
N HIS A 12 -13.66 5.22 8.28
CA HIS A 12 -12.67 5.34 7.20
C HIS A 12 -11.91 4.03 7.01
N VAL A 13 -11.80 3.57 5.74
CA VAL A 13 -11.09 2.35 5.35
C VAL A 13 -10.18 2.64 4.17
N ASN A 14 -8.95 2.17 4.24
CA ASN A 14 -7.98 2.27 3.14
C ASN A 14 -8.00 0.96 2.34
N ILE A 15 -8.30 1.06 1.07
CA ILE A 15 -8.20 -0.06 0.13
C ILE A 15 -7.33 0.33 -1.05
N GLY A 16 -6.99 -0.63 -1.90
CA GLY A 16 -6.29 -0.28 -3.14
C GLY A 16 -6.21 -1.45 -4.09
N THR A 17 -5.92 -1.13 -5.36
CA THR A 17 -5.79 -2.10 -6.43
C THR A 17 -4.38 -2.66 -6.51
N ILE A 18 -4.29 -3.98 -6.59
CA ILE A 18 -3.06 -4.75 -6.83
C ILE A 18 -3.29 -5.73 -7.99
N GLY A 19 -2.23 -6.26 -8.56
CA GLY A 19 -2.29 -7.25 -9.65
C GLY A 19 -1.35 -6.90 -10.80
N HIS A 20 -1.33 -7.77 -11.81
CA HIS A 20 -0.41 -7.69 -12.95
C HIS A 20 -0.60 -6.39 -13.77
N VAL A 21 0.44 -5.98 -14.50
CA VAL A 21 0.33 -4.91 -15.51
C VAL A 21 -0.74 -5.30 -16.56
N ASP A 22 -1.44 -4.33 -17.09
CA ASP A 22 -2.51 -4.49 -18.10
C ASP A 22 -3.74 -5.31 -17.67
N HIS A 23 -3.85 -5.76 -16.42
CA HIS A 23 -5.08 -6.39 -15.90
C HIS A 23 -6.22 -5.40 -15.64
N GLY A 24 -5.97 -4.09 -15.76
CA GLY A 24 -7.00 -3.05 -15.68
C GLY A 24 -7.26 -2.47 -14.29
N LYS A 25 -6.23 -2.38 -13.43
CA LYS A 25 -6.33 -1.78 -12.09
C LYS A 25 -6.83 -0.34 -12.12
N THR A 26 -6.15 0.53 -12.85
CA THR A 26 -6.52 1.95 -13.00
C THR A 26 -7.87 2.11 -13.69
N THR A 27 -8.19 1.23 -14.66
CA THR A 27 -9.50 1.17 -15.31
C THR A 27 -10.60 0.85 -14.30
N LEU A 28 -10.37 -0.12 -13.40
CA LEU A 28 -11.30 -0.47 -12.33
C LEU A 28 -11.47 0.69 -11.34
N THR A 29 -10.37 1.33 -10.94
CA THR A 29 -10.41 2.51 -10.05
C THR A 29 -11.26 3.63 -10.65
N ALA A 30 -11.10 3.93 -11.95
CA ALA A 30 -11.92 4.91 -12.67
C ALA A 30 -13.39 4.46 -12.75
N ALA A 31 -13.66 3.18 -13.02
CA ALA A 31 -15.00 2.63 -13.09
C ALA A 31 -15.75 2.73 -11.73
N ILE A 32 -15.08 2.46 -10.63
CA ILE A 32 -15.63 2.63 -9.26
C ILE A 32 -16.04 4.08 -9.05
N THR A 33 -15.14 5.04 -9.31
CA THR A 33 -15.46 6.46 -9.12
C THR A 33 -16.60 6.92 -10.02
N LYS A 34 -16.70 6.39 -11.25
CA LYS A 34 -17.79 6.70 -12.18
C LYS A 34 -19.15 6.25 -11.64
N VAL A 35 -19.27 4.99 -11.24
CA VAL A 35 -20.55 4.44 -10.76
C VAL A 35 -20.98 5.11 -9.45
N LEU A 36 -20.05 5.32 -8.51
CA LEU A 36 -20.37 5.99 -7.25
C LEU A 36 -20.68 7.49 -7.44
N ALA A 37 -20.10 8.15 -8.46
CA ALA A 37 -20.45 9.53 -8.79
C ALA A 37 -21.91 9.66 -9.27
N LEU A 38 -22.47 8.64 -9.95
CA LEU A 38 -23.90 8.63 -10.32
C LEU A 38 -24.82 8.61 -9.09
N LYS A 39 -24.35 8.07 -7.97
CA LYS A 39 -25.04 8.05 -6.69
C LYS A 39 -24.80 9.33 -5.88
N GLY A 40 -23.79 10.11 -6.23
CA GLY A 40 -23.36 11.29 -5.49
C GLY A 40 -22.33 10.99 -4.37
N ASP A 41 -21.83 9.77 -4.34
CA ASP A 41 -20.92 9.23 -3.30
C ASP A 41 -19.43 9.36 -3.69
N ALA A 42 -19.13 9.95 -4.85
CA ALA A 42 -17.77 10.20 -5.34
C ALA A 42 -17.70 11.41 -6.28
N GLU A 43 -16.48 11.95 -6.48
CA GLU A 43 -16.15 12.77 -7.64
C GLU A 43 -15.58 11.84 -8.72
N PHE A 44 -16.19 11.83 -9.91
CA PHE A 44 -15.68 11.02 -11.02
C PHE A 44 -14.24 11.41 -11.37
N THR A 45 -13.34 10.46 -11.30
CA THR A 45 -11.93 10.63 -11.66
C THR A 45 -11.64 9.77 -12.88
N ASP A 46 -11.49 10.42 -14.03
CA ASP A 46 -11.15 9.75 -15.29
C ASP A 46 -9.74 9.13 -15.21
N TYR A 47 -9.51 8.06 -15.99
CA TYR A 47 -8.23 7.35 -16.12
C TYR A 47 -7.04 8.31 -16.27
N ALA A 48 -7.13 9.29 -17.18
CA ALA A 48 -6.09 10.28 -17.40
C ALA A 48 -5.84 11.24 -16.23
N ASN A 49 -6.72 11.26 -15.24
CA ASN A 49 -6.58 12.05 -14.03
C ASN A 49 -6.08 11.21 -12.85
N ILE A 50 -6.07 9.87 -12.94
CA ILE A 50 -5.42 8.95 -12.02
C ILE A 50 -3.94 8.88 -12.38
N ASP A 51 -3.59 8.47 -13.60
CA ASP A 51 -2.23 8.45 -14.14
C ASP A 51 -1.85 9.85 -14.68
N LYS A 52 -1.32 10.71 -13.80
CA LYS A 52 -1.11 12.14 -14.10
C LYS A 52 0.24 12.45 -14.72
N ALA A 53 1.27 11.65 -14.44
CA ALA A 53 2.60 11.91 -14.92
C ALA A 53 2.68 11.77 -16.45
N PRO A 54 3.44 12.64 -17.15
CA PRO A 54 3.61 12.51 -18.60
C PRO A 54 4.13 11.14 -19.02
N GLU A 55 5.05 10.56 -18.25
CA GLU A 55 5.62 9.24 -18.49
C GLU A 55 4.60 8.11 -18.33
N GLU A 56 3.66 8.22 -17.38
CA GLU A 56 2.57 7.26 -17.18
C GLU A 56 1.64 7.24 -18.39
N ARG A 57 1.29 8.41 -18.89
CA ARG A 57 0.43 8.58 -20.08
C ARG A 57 1.09 8.08 -21.35
N GLU A 58 2.39 8.36 -21.53
CA GLU A 58 3.15 7.95 -22.71
C GLU A 58 3.31 6.42 -22.77
N ARG A 59 3.55 5.79 -21.62
CA ARG A 59 3.76 4.34 -21.52
C ARG A 59 2.47 3.54 -21.32
N GLY A 60 1.38 4.18 -20.91
CA GLY A 60 0.12 3.53 -20.57
C GLY A 60 0.20 2.65 -19.31
N ILE A 61 1.13 2.96 -18.39
CA ILE A 61 1.35 2.19 -17.16
C ILE A 61 1.40 3.12 -15.95
N THR A 62 0.87 2.69 -14.82
CA THR A 62 0.99 3.40 -13.55
C THR A 62 2.40 3.22 -12.99
N ILE A 63 3.05 4.32 -12.65
CA ILE A 63 4.40 4.37 -12.07
C ILE A 63 4.33 4.69 -10.58
N ASN A 64 3.58 5.75 -10.24
CA ASN A 64 3.40 6.21 -8.87
C ASN A 64 2.03 5.78 -8.34
N THR A 65 1.92 5.65 -7.02
CA THR A 65 0.62 5.44 -6.39
C THR A 65 -0.26 6.66 -6.56
N ALA A 66 -1.51 6.46 -6.96
CA ALA A 66 -2.52 7.51 -7.01
C ALA A 66 -3.57 7.27 -5.92
N HIS A 67 -4.08 8.35 -5.34
CA HIS A 67 -5.10 8.29 -4.30
C HIS A 67 -6.39 8.93 -4.80
N VAL A 68 -7.49 8.20 -4.68
CA VAL A 68 -8.84 8.69 -4.92
C VAL A 68 -9.72 8.45 -3.69
N GLU A 69 -10.74 9.28 -3.50
CA GLU A 69 -11.71 9.10 -2.42
C GLU A 69 -13.10 8.81 -2.97
N TYR A 70 -13.86 8.00 -2.25
CA TYR A 70 -15.27 7.77 -2.49
C TYR A 70 -15.95 7.19 -1.25
N GLU A 71 -17.25 7.12 -1.29
CA GLU A 71 -18.06 6.61 -0.18
C GLU A 71 -19.02 5.52 -0.67
N THR A 72 -19.44 4.70 0.28
CA THR A 72 -20.64 3.88 0.19
C THR A 72 -21.63 4.33 1.26
N ASP A 73 -22.79 3.73 1.34
CA ASP A 73 -23.72 4.03 2.43
C ASP A 73 -23.13 3.73 3.81
N LYS A 74 -22.17 2.79 3.89
CA LYS A 74 -21.58 2.30 5.13
C LYS A 74 -20.26 2.98 5.50
N ARG A 75 -19.43 3.39 4.52
CA ARG A 75 -18.02 3.74 4.75
C ARG A 75 -17.51 4.83 3.81
N HIS A 76 -16.47 5.52 4.29
CA HIS A 76 -15.61 6.39 3.49
C HIS A 76 -14.33 5.63 3.13
N TYR A 77 -13.93 5.66 1.87
CA TYR A 77 -12.76 4.95 1.35
C TYR A 77 -11.69 5.91 0.83
N ALA A 78 -10.45 5.68 1.26
CA ALA A 78 -9.27 6.10 0.53
C ALA A 78 -8.81 4.92 -0.32
N HIS A 79 -8.73 5.11 -1.63
CA HIS A 79 -8.32 4.08 -2.57
C HIS A 79 -6.95 4.42 -3.14
N VAL A 80 -6.01 3.50 -3.01
CA VAL A 80 -4.64 3.61 -3.54
C VAL A 80 -4.54 2.78 -4.82
N ASP A 81 -4.39 3.42 -5.96
CA ASP A 81 -4.09 2.72 -7.22
C ASP A 81 -2.59 2.43 -7.29
N CYS A 82 -2.21 1.14 -7.31
CA CYS A 82 -0.83 0.69 -7.28
C CYS A 82 -0.29 0.33 -8.67
N PRO A 83 1.00 0.62 -8.94
CA PRO A 83 1.64 0.16 -10.17
C PRO A 83 1.65 -1.37 -10.26
N GLY A 84 1.54 -1.89 -11.48
CA GLY A 84 1.56 -3.33 -11.76
C GLY A 84 2.90 -3.85 -12.26
N HIS A 85 3.78 -2.98 -12.74
CA HIS A 85 5.04 -3.36 -13.38
C HIS A 85 6.13 -3.67 -12.34
N ALA A 86 6.93 -4.71 -12.59
CA ALA A 86 7.99 -5.18 -11.69
C ALA A 86 9.02 -4.09 -11.31
N ASP A 87 9.31 -3.15 -12.20
CA ASP A 87 10.26 -2.05 -11.94
C ASP A 87 9.78 -1.08 -10.84
N TYR A 88 8.46 -1.03 -10.59
CA TYR A 88 7.84 -0.11 -9.64
C TYR A 88 7.33 -0.77 -8.35
N VAL A 89 7.84 -1.96 -8.04
CA VAL A 89 7.47 -2.71 -6.82
C VAL A 89 7.67 -1.91 -5.54
N LYS A 90 8.65 -1.01 -5.48
CA LYS A 90 8.83 -0.09 -4.33
C LYS A 90 7.58 0.76 -4.07
N ASN A 91 7.00 1.32 -5.13
CA ASN A 91 5.81 2.15 -5.04
C ASN A 91 4.59 1.29 -4.72
N MET A 92 4.51 0.07 -5.29
CA MET A 92 3.48 -0.91 -4.94
C MET A 92 3.53 -1.28 -3.45
N LEU A 93 4.73 -1.60 -2.90
CA LEU A 93 4.92 -1.90 -1.48
C LEU A 93 4.51 -0.75 -0.58
N THR A 94 4.87 0.48 -0.94
CA THR A 94 4.47 1.68 -0.19
C THR A 94 2.95 1.85 -0.18
N GLY A 95 2.30 1.65 -1.32
CA GLY A 95 0.84 1.69 -1.42
C GLY A 95 0.17 0.57 -0.62
N ALA A 96 0.64 -0.68 -0.80
CA ALA A 96 0.08 -1.84 -0.11
C ALA A 96 0.20 -1.75 1.42
N ALA A 97 1.29 -1.20 1.94
CA ALA A 97 1.47 -1.01 3.38
C ALA A 97 0.43 -0.07 4.02
N GLN A 98 -0.28 0.72 3.20
CA GLN A 98 -1.34 1.62 3.65
C GLN A 98 -2.73 0.96 3.69
N MET A 99 -2.90 -0.21 3.06
CA MET A 99 -4.21 -0.83 2.86
C MET A 99 -4.69 -1.59 4.08
N ASP A 100 -5.97 -1.44 4.38
CA ASP A 100 -6.72 -2.27 5.32
C ASP A 100 -7.30 -3.51 4.61
N GLY A 101 -7.37 -3.46 3.28
CA GLY A 101 -7.73 -4.54 2.38
C GLY A 101 -7.35 -4.21 0.93
N ALA A 102 -7.09 -5.22 0.11
CA ALA A 102 -6.70 -5.06 -1.28
C ALA A 102 -7.77 -5.58 -2.25
N LEU A 103 -7.88 -4.90 -3.40
CA LEU A 103 -8.62 -5.37 -4.57
C LEU A 103 -7.62 -6.02 -5.55
N LEU A 104 -7.62 -7.34 -5.60
CA LEU A 104 -6.80 -8.07 -6.56
C LEU A 104 -7.50 -8.10 -7.92
N VAL A 105 -6.89 -7.46 -8.91
CA VAL A 105 -7.43 -7.41 -10.27
C VAL A 105 -6.72 -8.44 -11.13
N VAL A 106 -7.50 -9.39 -11.68
CA VAL A 106 -7.01 -10.46 -12.55
C VAL A 106 -7.80 -10.44 -13.85
N SER A 107 -7.12 -10.44 -14.98
CA SER A 107 -7.77 -10.59 -16.30
C SER A 107 -8.29 -12.01 -16.45
N ALA A 108 -9.58 -12.15 -16.79
CA ALA A 108 -10.20 -13.45 -17.06
C ALA A 108 -9.58 -14.16 -18.29
N ALA A 109 -9.07 -13.37 -19.27
CA ALA A 109 -8.45 -13.90 -20.46
C ALA A 109 -7.03 -14.44 -20.23
N ASP A 110 -6.28 -13.83 -19.31
CA ASP A 110 -4.87 -14.13 -19.07
C ASP A 110 -4.65 -15.01 -17.82
N GLY A 111 -5.60 -15.01 -16.88
CA GLY A 111 -5.45 -15.67 -15.59
C GLY A 111 -4.40 -15.01 -14.67
N PRO A 112 -4.01 -15.68 -13.57
CA PRO A 112 -2.95 -15.21 -12.69
C PRO A 112 -1.58 -15.20 -13.38
N MET A 113 -0.96 -14.04 -13.44
CA MET A 113 0.34 -13.78 -14.08
C MET A 113 1.46 -13.61 -13.02
N PRO A 114 2.75 -13.58 -13.39
CA PRO A 114 3.85 -13.52 -12.42
C PRO A 114 3.74 -12.38 -11.39
N GLN A 115 3.37 -11.16 -11.81
CA GLN A 115 3.19 -10.04 -10.85
C GLN A 115 1.94 -10.23 -9.99
N THR A 116 0.94 -10.99 -10.43
CA THR A 116 -0.21 -11.34 -9.58
C THR A 116 0.27 -12.09 -8.34
N ARG A 117 1.10 -13.12 -8.54
CA ARG A 117 1.72 -13.92 -7.47
C ARG A 117 2.60 -13.04 -6.56
N GLU A 118 3.47 -12.23 -7.15
CA GLU A 118 4.35 -11.32 -6.40
C GLU A 118 3.54 -10.31 -5.57
N HIS A 119 2.46 -9.74 -6.11
CA HIS A 119 1.65 -8.76 -5.39
C HIS A 119 0.86 -9.38 -4.22
N ILE A 120 0.34 -10.60 -4.35
CA ILE A 120 -0.31 -11.32 -3.25
C ILE A 120 0.71 -11.59 -2.13
N LEU A 121 1.88 -12.13 -2.48
CA LEU A 121 2.97 -12.38 -1.54
C LEU A 121 3.39 -11.11 -0.80
N LEU A 122 3.64 -10.02 -1.53
CA LEU A 122 4.07 -8.74 -0.95
C LEU A 122 2.99 -8.13 -0.06
N SER A 123 1.72 -8.21 -0.47
CA SER A 123 0.60 -7.75 0.35
C SER A 123 0.53 -8.51 1.68
N ARG A 124 0.75 -9.83 1.64
CA ARG A 124 0.83 -10.63 2.87
C ARG A 124 1.99 -10.20 3.77
N GLN A 125 3.15 -9.93 3.18
CA GLN A 125 4.36 -9.52 3.91
C GLN A 125 4.21 -8.14 4.58
N VAL A 126 3.63 -7.16 3.89
CA VAL A 126 3.39 -5.82 4.48
C VAL A 126 2.20 -5.81 5.43
N GLY A 127 1.46 -6.92 5.52
CA GLY A 127 0.39 -7.11 6.49
C GLY A 127 -0.99 -6.68 6.05
N VAL A 128 -1.26 -6.65 4.73
CA VAL A 128 -2.64 -6.50 4.22
C VAL A 128 -3.45 -7.71 4.68
N PRO A 129 -4.52 -7.50 5.48
CA PRO A 129 -5.20 -8.63 6.11
C PRO A 129 -6.26 -9.30 5.24
N TYR A 130 -6.82 -8.58 4.26
CA TYR A 130 -7.95 -9.02 3.45
C TYR A 130 -7.74 -8.73 1.97
N ILE A 131 -8.18 -9.66 1.12
CA ILE A 131 -8.22 -9.49 -0.34
C ILE A 131 -9.64 -9.74 -0.83
N VAL A 132 -10.14 -8.87 -1.71
CA VAL A 132 -11.33 -9.10 -2.54
C VAL A 132 -10.86 -9.15 -3.98
N VAL A 133 -11.37 -10.07 -4.79
CA VAL A 133 -10.93 -10.25 -6.17
C VAL A 133 -11.92 -9.65 -7.14
N PHE A 134 -11.41 -8.91 -8.12
CA PHE A 134 -12.17 -8.52 -9.31
C PHE A 134 -11.60 -9.23 -10.53
N MET A 135 -12.32 -10.23 -11.03
CA MET A 135 -12.01 -10.91 -12.29
C MET A 135 -12.48 -10.03 -13.45
N ASN A 136 -11.55 -9.30 -14.02
CA ASN A 136 -11.79 -8.28 -15.04
C ASN A 136 -11.75 -8.86 -16.46
N LYS A 137 -12.24 -8.09 -17.45
CA LYS A 137 -12.23 -8.44 -18.87
C LYS A 137 -13.01 -9.72 -19.20
N VAL A 138 -14.08 -10.00 -18.48
CA VAL A 138 -14.93 -11.18 -18.75
C VAL A 138 -15.61 -11.11 -20.13
N ASP A 139 -15.74 -9.90 -20.70
CA ASP A 139 -16.21 -9.65 -22.06
C ASP A 139 -15.29 -10.21 -23.15
N GLN A 140 -14.06 -10.59 -22.82
CA GLN A 140 -13.10 -11.20 -23.76
C GLN A 140 -13.12 -12.74 -23.72
N VAL A 141 -13.94 -13.35 -22.87
CA VAL A 141 -14.00 -14.80 -22.67
C VAL A 141 -15.40 -15.30 -22.95
N ASP A 142 -15.57 -16.03 -24.04
CA ASP A 142 -16.87 -16.57 -24.47
C ASP A 142 -17.23 -17.90 -23.74
N ASP A 143 -16.23 -18.60 -23.20
CA ASP A 143 -16.40 -19.91 -22.58
C ASP A 143 -16.55 -19.78 -21.04
N PRO A 144 -17.74 -20.10 -20.48
CA PRO A 144 -17.94 -20.06 -19.04
C PRO A 144 -17.04 -21.02 -18.26
N GLU A 145 -16.66 -22.18 -18.84
CA GLU A 145 -15.78 -23.15 -18.16
C GLU A 145 -14.39 -22.56 -17.94
N LEU A 146 -13.92 -21.70 -18.84
CA LEU A 146 -12.63 -21.03 -18.69
C LEU A 146 -12.68 -20.01 -17.54
N LEU A 147 -13.80 -19.31 -17.34
CA LEU A 147 -13.97 -18.41 -16.20
C LEU A 147 -13.92 -19.17 -14.86
N ASP A 148 -14.50 -20.35 -14.81
CA ASP A 148 -14.49 -21.17 -13.58
C ASP A 148 -13.08 -21.74 -13.31
N LEU A 149 -12.33 -22.09 -14.35
CA LEU A 149 -10.91 -22.51 -14.22
C LEU A 149 -10.04 -21.38 -13.67
N VAL A 150 -10.18 -20.16 -14.21
CA VAL A 150 -9.43 -19.00 -13.72
C VAL A 150 -9.80 -18.68 -12.28
N GLU A 151 -11.09 -18.78 -11.93
CA GLU A 151 -11.54 -18.59 -10.53
C GLU A 151 -10.89 -19.61 -9.60
N MET A 152 -10.84 -20.88 -9.98
CA MET A 152 -10.22 -21.95 -9.20
C MET A 152 -8.72 -21.69 -9.02
N GLU A 153 -8.02 -21.31 -10.08
CA GLU A 153 -6.59 -20.97 -10.02
C GLU A 153 -6.31 -19.78 -9.08
N ILE A 154 -7.18 -18.77 -9.07
CA ILE A 154 -7.06 -17.63 -8.15
C ILE A 154 -7.25 -18.08 -6.70
N ARG A 155 -8.23 -18.95 -6.42
CA ARG A 155 -8.50 -19.48 -5.06
C ARG A 155 -7.32 -20.31 -4.54
N ASP A 156 -6.79 -21.18 -5.37
CA ASP A 156 -5.60 -21.99 -5.07
C ASP A 156 -4.40 -21.09 -4.75
N LEU A 157 -4.18 -20.08 -5.58
CA LEU A 157 -3.10 -19.12 -5.39
C LEU A 157 -3.24 -18.31 -4.09
N LEU A 158 -4.44 -17.85 -3.74
CA LEU A 158 -4.69 -17.14 -2.49
C LEU A 158 -4.40 -18.05 -1.29
N THR A 159 -4.81 -19.32 -1.36
CA THR A 159 -4.58 -20.32 -0.31
C THR A 159 -3.08 -20.62 -0.15
N GLU A 160 -2.32 -20.70 -1.25
CA GLU A 160 -0.86 -20.86 -1.24
C GLU A 160 -0.15 -19.76 -0.43
N TYR A 161 -0.68 -18.52 -0.45
CA TYR A 161 -0.12 -17.38 0.28
C TYR A 161 -0.86 -17.05 1.60
N ASP A 162 -1.50 -18.04 2.22
CA ASP A 162 -2.18 -17.92 3.51
C ASP A 162 -3.36 -16.93 3.54
N PHE A 163 -4.01 -16.68 2.43
CA PHE A 163 -5.32 -16.02 2.39
C PHE A 163 -6.43 -17.08 2.32
N PRO A 164 -7.64 -16.81 2.84
CA PRO A 164 -8.75 -17.76 2.80
C PRO A 164 -9.36 -17.85 1.40
N GLY A 165 -8.69 -18.58 0.48
CA GLY A 165 -9.04 -18.64 -0.93
C GLY A 165 -10.50 -19.05 -1.19
N ASP A 166 -11.00 -20.03 -0.44
CA ASP A 166 -12.39 -20.50 -0.59
C ASP A 166 -13.43 -19.44 -0.17
N ASP A 167 -13.14 -18.67 0.89
CA ASP A 167 -14.05 -17.66 1.45
C ASP A 167 -13.88 -16.29 0.81
N THR A 168 -12.81 -16.07 0.03
CA THR A 168 -12.52 -14.79 -0.62
C THR A 168 -13.58 -14.47 -1.68
N PRO A 169 -14.24 -13.29 -1.61
CA PRO A 169 -15.18 -12.87 -2.64
C PRO A 169 -14.47 -12.64 -3.98
N ILE A 170 -15.02 -13.24 -5.05
CA ILE A 170 -14.57 -13.04 -6.43
C ILE A 170 -15.72 -12.49 -7.24
N ILE A 171 -15.57 -11.26 -7.73
CA ILE A 171 -16.57 -10.57 -8.54
C ILE A 171 -16.10 -10.59 -9.99
N LYS A 172 -16.98 -11.04 -10.90
CA LYS A 172 -16.72 -11.10 -12.35
C LYS A 172 -17.31 -9.88 -13.05
N GLY A 173 -16.53 -9.21 -13.93
CA GLY A 173 -17.01 -8.03 -14.64
C GLY A 173 -16.06 -7.48 -15.69
N SER A 174 -16.47 -6.41 -16.35
CA SER A 174 -15.65 -5.64 -17.30
C SER A 174 -15.62 -4.17 -16.89
N ALA A 175 -14.50 -3.73 -16.34
CA ALA A 175 -14.30 -2.33 -15.95
C ALA A 175 -14.34 -1.39 -17.17
N LEU A 176 -13.91 -1.86 -18.35
CA LEU A 176 -13.95 -1.09 -19.57
C LEU A 176 -15.39 -0.87 -20.03
N ALA A 177 -16.22 -1.90 -20.03
CA ALA A 177 -17.64 -1.80 -20.39
C ALA A 177 -18.39 -0.81 -19.48
N VAL A 178 -18.04 -0.78 -18.19
CA VAL A 178 -18.53 0.23 -17.23
C VAL A 178 -18.14 1.64 -17.65
N LEU A 179 -16.87 1.86 -18.03
CA LEU A 179 -16.40 3.19 -18.43
C LEU A 179 -16.99 3.66 -19.77
N GLU A 180 -17.19 2.76 -20.70
CA GLU A 180 -17.76 3.07 -22.03
C GLU A 180 -19.28 3.28 -21.98
N SER A 181 -19.96 2.77 -20.98
CA SER A 181 -21.41 2.99 -20.84
C SER A 181 -21.75 4.48 -20.72
N THR A 182 -22.78 4.89 -21.43
CA THR A 182 -23.34 6.24 -21.37
C THR A 182 -24.59 6.33 -20.49
N SER A 183 -24.97 5.22 -19.84
CA SER A 183 -26.15 5.18 -18.97
C SER A 183 -25.97 6.12 -17.77
N THR A 184 -27.02 6.81 -17.40
CA THR A 184 -27.14 7.59 -16.16
C THR A 184 -27.95 6.86 -15.08
N ASP A 185 -28.46 5.68 -15.41
CA ASP A 185 -29.18 4.83 -14.45
C ASP A 185 -28.17 3.94 -13.72
N ILE A 186 -28.04 4.14 -12.41
CA ILE A 186 -27.14 3.34 -11.57
C ILE A 186 -27.48 1.84 -11.56
N ASN A 187 -28.75 1.48 -11.86
CA ASN A 187 -29.20 0.10 -11.94
C ASN A 187 -28.95 -0.52 -13.33
N ALA A 188 -28.28 0.15 -14.24
CA ALA A 188 -27.93 -0.40 -15.53
C ALA A 188 -27.13 -1.71 -15.36
N PRO A 189 -27.41 -2.75 -16.18
CA PRO A 189 -26.78 -4.07 -15.99
C PRO A 189 -25.25 -4.05 -15.96
N GLU A 190 -24.62 -3.17 -16.75
CA GLU A 190 -23.19 -3.02 -16.84
C GLU A 190 -22.55 -2.50 -15.55
N TYR A 191 -23.30 -1.76 -14.71
CA TYR A 191 -22.80 -1.22 -13.44
C TYR A 191 -22.89 -2.22 -12.28
N LYS A 192 -23.66 -3.30 -12.47
CA LYS A 192 -23.92 -4.29 -11.43
C LYS A 192 -22.64 -4.87 -10.84
N CYS A 193 -21.62 -5.17 -11.66
CA CYS A 193 -20.35 -5.73 -11.19
C CYS A 193 -19.61 -4.79 -10.23
N ILE A 194 -19.71 -3.47 -10.41
CA ILE A 194 -19.10 -2.49 -9.50
C ILE A 194 -19.89 -2.39 -8.20
N LEU A 195 -21.22 -2.40 -8.28
CA LEU A 195 -22.06 -2.38 -7.09
C LEU A 195 -21.86 -3.65 -6.24
N ASP A 196 -21.83 -4.83 -6.88
CA ASP A 196 -21.53 -6.12 -6.24
C ASP A 196 -20.13 -6.12 -5.61
N LEU A 197 -19.13 -5.52 -6.31
CA LEU A 197 -17.77 -5.37 -5.77
C LEU A 197 -17.75 -4.52 -4.50
N MET A 198 -18.42 -3.36 -4.53
CA MET A 198 -18.45 -2.47 -3.37
C MET A 198 -19.24 -3.07 -2.21
N ASP A 199 -20.31 -3.83 -2.46
CA ASP A 199 -21.02 -4.57 -1.42
C ASP A 199 -20.14 -5.69 -0.81
N ALA A 200 -19.38 -6.40 -1.64
CA ALA A 200 -18.41 -7.40 -1.16
C ALA A 200 -17.33 -6.75 -0.29
N VAL A 201 -16.77 -5.60 -0.70
CA VAL A 201 -15.78 -4.85 0.07
C VAL A 201 -16.35 -4.39 1.41
N ASP A 202 -17.56 -3.82 1.40
CA ASP A 202 -18.25 -3.34 2.61
C ASP A 202 -18.54 -4.46 3.63
N ASN A 203 -18.80 -5.67 3.16
CA ASN A 203 -19.19 -6.79 4.03
C ASN A 203 -18.02 -7.70 4.43
N TYR A 204 -17.01 -7.85 3.55
CA TYR A 204 -15.92 -8.79 3.78
C TYR A 204 -14.73 -8.15 4.49
N ILE A 205 -14.37 -6.89 4.17
CA ILE A 205 -13.29 -6.20 4.86
C ILE A 205 -13.86 -5.54 6.12
N PRO A 206 -13.46 -5.95 7.34
CA PRO A 206 -13.96 -5.34 8.57
C PRO A 206 -13.49 -3.89 8.71
N THR A 207 -14.19 -3.10 9.53
CA THR A 207 -13.69 -1.79 9.93
C THR A 207 -12.42 -1.98 10.76
N PRO A 208 -11.29 -1.37 10.37
CA PRO A 208 -10.02 -1.59 11.05
C PRO A 208 -10.05 -1.07 12.48
N ASP A 209 -9.41 -1.81 13.40
CA ASP A 209 -9.13 -1.32 14.74
C ASP A 209 -7.96 -0.31 14.67
N ARG A 210 -8.25 0.94 14.97
CA ARG A 210 -7.27 2.04 14.89
C ARG A 210 -6.51 2.19 16.19
N LYS A 211 -5.19 2.14 16.13
CA LYS A 211 -4.30 2.35 17.30
C LYS A 211 -4.19 3.84 17.65
N ALA A 212 -5.32 4.52 17.90
CA ALA A 212 -5.37 5.95 18.17
C ALA A 212 -4.76 6.33 19.52
N ASP A 213 -4.75 5.42 20.50
CA ASP A 213 -4.21 5.65 21.84
C ASP A 213 -2.68 5.65 21.93
N LEU A 214 -1.99 5.18 20.88
CA LEU A 214 -0.54 5.16 20.83
C LEU A 214 0.03 6.54 20.46
N PRO A 215 1.32 6.82 20.73
CA PRO A 215 1.98 8.03 20.26
C PRO A 215 1.91 8.15 18.73
N PHE A 216 1.61 9.35 18.24
CA PHE A 216 1.51 9.65 16.80
C PHE A 216 2.75 9.20 16.03
N LEU A 217 2.53 8.55 14.90
CA LEU A 217 3.55 8.19 13.92
C LEU A 217 2.95 8.15 12.51
N MET A 218 3.61 8.83 11.59
CA MET A 218 3.26 8.85 10.15
C MET A 218 4.53 8.67 9.31
N PRO A 219 4.69 7.55 8.58
CA PRO A 219 5.74 7.42 7.57
C PRO A 219 5.57 8.44 6.45
N VAL A 220 6.68 9.04 6.04
CA VAL A 220 6.70 10.03 4.94
C VAL A 220 6.77 9.28 3.61
N GLU A 221 5.81 9.54 2.73
CA GLU A 221 5.70 8.95 1.40
C GLU A 221 6.17 9.88 0.31
N ASP A 222 5.77 11.15 0.40
CA ASP A 222 6.18 12.18 -0.54
C ASP A 222 6.34 13.51 0.18
N VAL A 223 7.14 14.39 -0.42
CA VAL A 223 7.43 15.73 0.10
C VAL A 223 7.38 16.74 -1.03
N PHE A 224 6.56 17.76 -0.88
CA PHE A 224 6.47 18.85 -1.84
C PHE A 224 6.33 20.21 -1.14
N THR A 225 6.57 21.25 -1.90
CA THR A 225 6.48 22.63 -1.40
C THR A 225 5.29 23.33 -2.02
N ILE A 226 4.48 23.97 -1.18
CA ILE A 226 3.42 24.86 -1.63
C ILE A 226 3.94 26.30 -1.54
N THR A 227 4.01 26.97 -2.70
CA THR A 227 4.47 28.36 -2.77
C THR A 227 3.69 29.24 -1.80
N GLY A 228 4.41 29.96 -0.93
CA GLY A 228 3.84 30.87 0.10
C GLY A 228 3.22 30.17 1.33
N ARG A 229 3.21 28.82 1.39
CA ARG A 229 2.69 28.07 2.56
C ARG A 229 3.76 27.24 3.28
N GLY A 230 4.71 26.65 2.56
CA GLY A 230 5.79 25.85 3.13
C GLY A 230 5.85 24.41 2.61
N THR A 231 6.56 23.55 3.32
CA THR A 231 6.78 22.15 2.98
C THR A 231 5.64 21.29 3.54
N VAL A 232 5.14 20.40 2.70
CA VAL A 232 4.12 19.41 3.06
C VAL A 232 4.75 18.03 2.96
N ALA A 233 4.61 17.24 4.02
CA ALA A 233 4.89 15.80 4.02
C ALA A 233 3.56 15.04 3.94
N THR A 234 3.47 14.09 3.02
CA THR A 234 2.30 13.21 2.90
C THR A 234 2.59 11.82 3.44
N GLY A 235 1.55 11.17 3.92
CA GLY A 235 1.60 9.80 4.38
C GLY A 235 0.30 9.36 5.06
N ARG A 236 0.22 8.06 5.34
CA ARG A 236 -0.83 7.51 6.19
C ARG A 236 -0.40 7.57 7.65
N VAL A 237 -1.28 8.03 8.51
CA VAL A 237 -1.06 7.94 9.97
C VAL A 237 -1.08 6.46 10.38
N GLU A 238 0.08 5.92 10.79
CA GLU A 238 0.25 4.51 11.18
C GLU A 238 -0.39 4.25 12.55
N ARG A 239 -0.21 5.18 13.48
CA ARG A 239 -0.74 5.12 14.85
C ARG A 239 -0.89 6.49 15.46
N GLY A 240 -1.69 6.58 16.51
CA GLY A 240 -1.89 7.79 17.29
C GLY A 240 -2.75 8.83 16.61
N MET A 241 -2.67 10.04 17.13
CA MET A 241 -3.42 11.21 16.68
C MET A 241 -2.52 12.44 16.70
N ILE A 242 -2.77 13.38 15.78
CA ILE A 242 -2.08 14.66 15.68
C ILE A 242 -3.07 15.80 15.46
N LYS A 243 -2.86 16.95 16.10
CA LYS A 243 -3.66 18.17 15.91
C LYS A 243 -2.82 19.29 15.30
N VAL A 244 -3.50 20.18 14.60
CA VAL A 244 -2.87 21.41 14.13
C VAL A 244 -2.33 22.19 15.32
N GLY A 245 -1.07 22.61 15.25
CA GLY A 245 -0.35 23.32 16.31
C GLY A 245 0.57 22.43 17.17
N GLU A 246 0.48 21.12 17.06
CA GLU A 246 1.33 20.21 17.82
C GLU A 246 2.74 20.08 17.22
N GLU A 247 3.71 19.79 18.10
CA GLU A 247 5.11 19.55 17.75
C GLU A 247 5.31 18.08 17.36
N VAL A 248 6.09 17.86 16.29
CA VAL A 248 6.54 16.55 15.83
C VAL A 248 8.04 16.51 15.65
N GLU A 249 8.63 15.31 15.67
CA GLU A 249 10.01 15.04 15.27
C GLU A 249 10.02 14.35 13.92
N ILE A 250 10.98 14.76 13.06
CA ILE A 250 11.37 14.07 11.83
C ILE A 250 12.48 13.10 12.22
N VAL A 251 12.26 11.79 12.03
CA VAL A 251 13.16 10.73 12.50
C VAL A 251 13.50 9.75 11.38
N GLY A 252 14.74 9.27 11.34
CA GLY A 252 15.25 8.28 10.39
C GLY A 252 16.07 8.90 9.26
N LEU A 253 16.87 8.08 8.57
CA LEU A 253 17.81 8.40 7.49
C LEU A 253 18.93 9.37 7.86
N LYS A 254 18.75 10.16 8.89
CA LYS A 254 19.74 11.07 9.48
C LYS A 254 19.88 10.76 10.97
N GLU A 255 21.06 10.94 11.52
CA GLU A 255 21.31 10.75 12.95
C GLU A 255 20.61 11.83 13.78
N GLU A 256 20.61 13.07 13.26
CA GLU A 256 19.99 14.21 13.95
C GLU A 256 18.49 14.24 13.72
N LYS A 257 17.73 14.35 14.81
CA LYS A 257 16.29 14.55 14.79
C LYS A 257 15.98 16.04 14.64
N MET A 258 15.04 16.37 13.78
CA MET A 258 14.55 17.73 13.61
C MET A 258 13.16 17.87 14.24
N LYS A 259 12.96 18.87 15.08
CA LYS A 259 11.63 19.22 15.61
C LYS A 259 10.98 20.28 14.74
N THR A 260 9.68 20.14 14.55
CA THR A 260 8.85 21.11 13.84
C THR A 260 7.43 21.11 14.37
N THR A 261 6.63 22.10 13.95
CA THR A 261 5.22 22.20 14.31
C THR A 261 4.35 21.95 13.08
N VAL A 262 3.31 21.15 13.23
CA VAL A 262 2.28 20.96 12.22
C VAL A 262 1.38 22.19 12.18
N THR A 263 1.40 22.95 11.08
CA THR A 263 0.63 24.20 10.94
C THR A 263 -0.67 24.04 10.16
N GLY A 264 -0.87 22.87 9.56
CA GLY A 264 -2.09 22.53 8.84
C GLY A 264 -2.12 21.06 8.49
N LEU A 265 -3.31 20.50 8.43
CA LEU A 265 -3.59 19.14 8.04
C LEU A 265 -4.63 19.15 6.92
N GLU A 266 -4.40 18.37 5.89
CA GLU A 266 -5.31 18.22 4.75
C GLU A 266 -5.46 16.75 4.37
N MET A 267 -6.67 16.34 4.04
CA MET A 267 -6.99 15.04 3.45
C MET A 267 -7.92 15.27 2.25
N PHE A 268 -7.56 14.73 1.06
CA PHE A 268 -8.32 14.93 -0.17
C PHE A 268 -8.69 16.40 -0.45
N ARG A 269 -7.74 17.33 -0.25
CA ARG A 269 -7.89 18.79 -0.40
C ARG A 269 -8.87 19.45 0.57
N LYS A 270 -9.39 18.72 1.56
CA LYS A 270 -10.23 19.23 2.65
C LYS A 270 -9.37 19.47 3.89
N LEU A 271 -9.68 20.50 4.66
CA LEU A 271 -8.95 20.83 5.88
C LEU A 271 -9.37 19.93 7.04
N LEU A 272 -8.40 19.54 7.86
CA LEU A 272 -8.61 18.81 9.11
C LEU A 272 -8.13 19.66 10.30
N ASP A 273 -8.82 19.56 11.43
CA ASP A 273 -8.33 20.08 12.72
C ASP A 273 -7.38 19.08 13.39
N ASP A 274 -7.68 17.80 13.24
CA ASP A 274 -6.88 16.68 13.71
C ASP A 274 -6.89 15.53 12.70
N ALA A 275 -5.88 14.65 12.80
CA ALA A 275 -5.77 13.43 12.04
C ALA A 275 -5.49 12.26 12.97
N GLU A 276 -6.06 11.11 12.68
CA GLU A 276 -5.95 9.88 13.48
C GLU A 276 -5.41 8.70 12.67
N ALA A 277 -5.02 7.66 13.38
CA ALA A 277 -4.54 6.42 12.76
C ALA A 277 -5.47 5.96 11.63
N GLY A 278 -4.91 5.73 10.46
CA GLY A 278 -5.61 5.37 9.23
C GLY A 278 -5.83 6.50 8.24
N ASP A 279 -5.77 7.77 8.66
CA ASP A 279 -5.94 8.89 7.73
C ASP A 279 -4.75 9.05 6.79
N ASN A 280 -5.03 9.31 5.52
CA ASN A 280 -4.02 9.70 4.52
C ASN A 280 -3.96 11.21 4.43
N ILE A 281 -2.91 11.81 4.97
CA ILE A 281 -2.83 13.25 5.16
C ILE A 281 -1.64 13.91 4.50
N GLY A 282 -1.78 15.19 4.21
CA GLY A 282 -0.69 16.13 4.00
C GLY A 282 -0.52 17.01 5.24
N ALA A 283 0.63 16.90 5.89
CA ALA A 283 1.00 17.70 7.05
C ALA A 283 1.87 18.89 6.63
N LEU A 284 1.39 20.12 6.83
CA LEU A 284 2.16 21.32 6.56
C LEU A 284 3.08 21.61 7.75
N LEU A 285 4.39 21.70 7.50
CA LEU A 285 5.44 21.81 8.51
C LEU A 285 6.02 23.21 8.56
N ARG A 286 6.21 23.73 9.79
CA ARG A 286 6.78 25.07 10.03
C ARG A 286 8.29 25.04 9.91
N GLY A 287 8.86 25.93 9.06
CA GLY A 287 10.30 26.18 9.01
C GLY A 287 11.14 25.00 8.45
N VAL A 288 10.49 24.00 7.87
CA VAL A 288 11.13 22.86 7.22
C VAL A 288 11.24 23.13 5.73
N GLN A 289 12.43 22.98 5.15
CA GLN A 289 12.63 23.01 3.71
C GLN A 289 12.46 21.61 3.12
N ARG A 290 12.18 21.52 1.82
CA ARG A 290 12.03 20.23 1.13
C ARG A 290 13.27 19.34 1.24
N THR A 291 14.46 19.93 1.39
CA THR A 291 15.76 19.23 1.56
C THR A 291 15.98 18.67 2.98
N ASP A 292 15.19 19.13 3.94
CA ASP A 292 15.35 18.73 5.35
C ASP A 292 14.62 17.43 5.66
N ILE A 293 13.59 17.11 4.87
CA ILE A 293 12.74 15.93 5.03
C ILE A 293 12.65 15.18 3.70
N GLU A 294 12.63 13.85 3.78
CA GLU A 294 12.57 12.98 2.61
C GLU A 294 11.73 11.73 2.87
N ARG A 295 11.32 11.07 1.78
CA ARG A 295 10.62 9.78 1.83
C ARG A 295 11.45 8.75 2.61
N GLY A 296 10.81 8.01 3.50
CA GLY A 296 11.44 7.00 4.34
C GLY A 296 11.70 7.45 5.78
N GLN A 297 11.69 8.76 6.03
CA GLN A 297 11.62 9.29 7.39
C GLN A 297 10.19 9.13 7.95
N VAL A 298 10.03 9.36 9.24
CA VAL A 298 8.73 9.42 9.88
C VAL A 298 8.53 10.75 10.59
N LEU A 299 7.29 11.23 10.60
CA LEU A 299 6.83 12.24 11.56
C LEU A 299 6.30 11.51 12.79
N ALA A 300 6.81 11.83 13.96
CA ALA A 300 6.45 11.16 15.20
C ALA A 300 6.27 12.14 16.34
N LYS A 301 5.51 11.72 17.36
CA LYS A 301 5.46 12.45 18.62
C LYS A 301 6.89 12.54 19.20
N PRO A 302 7.33 13.72 19.68
CA PRO A 302 8.68 13.88 20.19
C PRO A 302 9.07 12.82 21.22
N GLY A 303 10.23 12.17 20.98
CA GLY A 303 10.78 11.14 21.85
C GLY A 303 10.09 9.77 21.81
N SER A 304 9.11 9.55 20.92
CA SER A 304 8.36 8.28 20.88
C SER A 304 8.97 7.20 20.01
N ILE A 305 9.93 7.54 19.14
CA ILE A 305 10.67 6.59 18.29
C ILE A 305 12.10 7.08 18.08
N HIS A 306 13.02 6.15 17.80
CA HIS A 306 14.43 6.46 17.62
C HIS A 306 14.96 5.86 16.31
N PRO A 307 15.99 6.48 15.69
CA PRO A 307 16.68 5.91 14.56
C PRO A 307 17.68 4.83 15.03
N HIS A 308 17.70 3.69 14.34
CA HIS A 308 18.61 2.58 14.64
C HIS A 308 19.22 2.02 13.36
N THR A 309 20.45 1.50 13.46
CA THR A 309 21.15 0.80 12.38
C THR A 309 21.28 -0.69 12.63
N LYS A 310 21.22 -1.13 13.90
CA LYS A 310 21.46 -2.52 14.28
C LYS A 310 20.24 -3.14 14.93
N PHE A 311 19.83 -4.29 14.42
CA PHE A 311 18.71 -5.04 14.97
C PHE A 311 18.86 -6.53 14.73
N GLN A 312 18.11 -7.31 15.47
CA GLN A 312 17.89 -8.73 15.23
C GLN A 312 16.54 -8.92 14.58
N GLY A 313 16.48 -9.70 13.51
CA GLY A 313 15.26 -10.02 12.78
C GLY A 313 14.97 -11.51 12.78
N GLN A 314 13.70 -11.87 12.96
CA GLN A 314 13.21 -13.21 12.63
C GLN A 314 12.79 -13.18 11.17
N VAL A 315 13.42 -13.99 10.33
CA VAL A 315 13.32 -13.94 8.87
C VAL A 315 12.95 -15.29 8.31
N TYR A 316 11.96 -15.28 7.41
CA TYR A 316 11.69 -16.38 6.51
C TYR A 316 12.33 -16.10 5.15
N VAL A 317 13.12 -17.04 4.65
CA VAL A 317 13.79 -16.96 3.35
C VAL A 317 12.95 -17.66 2.30
N LEU A 318 12.46 -16.89 1.32
CA LEU A 318 11.55 -17.41 0.28
C LEU A 318 12.21 -18.46 -0.59
N LYS A 319 11.47 -19.54 -0.90
CA LYS A 319 11.86 -20.58 -1.83
C LYS A 319 11.77 -20.10 -3.29
N LYS A 320 12.33 -20.89 -4.20
CA LYS A 320 12.29 -20.61 -5.63
C LYS A 320 10.88 -20.60 -6.21
N ASP A 321 10.03 -21.51 -5.80
CA ASP A 321 8.61 -21.62 -6.17
C ASP A 321 7.77 -20.47 -5.65
N GLU A 322 8.19 -19.85 -4.54
CA GLU A 322 7.63 -18.62 -3.99
C GLU A 322 8.20 -17.32 -4.65
N GLY A 323 8.94 -17.44 -5.73
CA GLY A 323 9.60 -16.31 -6.41
C GLY A 323 10.91 -15.87 -5.79
N GLY A 324 11.37 -16.56 -4.73
CA GLY A 324 12.57 -16.24 -3.99
C GLY A 324 13.87 -16.77 -4.60
N ARG A 325 14.83 -17.07 -3.73
CA ARG A 325 16.17 -17.59 -4.13
C ARG A 325 16.13 -19.07 -4.42
N HIS A 326 17.10 -19.51 -5.23
CA HIS A 326 17.39 -20.95 -5.49
C HIS A 326 18.75 -21.37 -4.92
N THR A 327 19.52 -20.41 -4.37
CA THR A 327 20.85 -20.65 -3.78
C THR A 327 20.89 -20.14 -2.35
N PRO A 328 21.67 -20.76 -1.46
CA PRO A 328 21.88 -20.25 -0.13
C PRO A 328 22.61 -18.89 -0.14
N PHE A 329 22.55 -18.20 0.99
CA PHE A 329 23.44 -17.07 1.25
C PHE A 329 24.24 -17.30 2.53
N PHE A 330 25.33 -16.57 2.66
CA PHE A 330 26.32 -16.70 3.71
C PHE A 330 26.44 -15.43 4.53
N ASN A 331 27.23 -15.45 5.60
CA ASN A 331 27.59 -14.27 6.35
C ASN A 331 28.08 -13.12 5.43
N ASN A 332 27.82 -11.89 5.83
CA ASN A 332 28.11 -10.68 5.06
C ASN A 332 27.30 -10.52 3.77
N TYR A 333 26.20 -11.24 3.61
CA TYR A 333 25.24 -10.98 2.55
C TYR A 333 24.65 -9.57 2.68
N ARG A 334 24.52 -8.84 1.55
CA ARG A 334 24.17 -7.43 1.52
C ARG A 334 22.96 -7.13 0.63
N PRO A 335 21.75 -7.55 1.03
CA PRO A 335 20.53 -7.23 0.31
C PRO A 335 20.00 -5.84 0.69
N GLN A 336 18.87 -5.46 0.05
CA GLN A 336 18.08 -4.31 0.42
C GLN A 336 16.98 -4.70 1.40
N PHE A 337 16.85 -3.95 2.49
CA PHE A 337 15.80 -4.08 3.49
C PHE A 337 14.76 -2.99 3.28
N TYR A 338 13.51 -3.39 3.04
CA TYR A 338 12.39 -2.51 2.82
C TYR A 338 11.62 -2.33 4.12
N PHE A 339 11.59 -1.10 4.63
CA PHE A 339 10.85 -0.71 5.81
C PHE A 339 9.86 0.39 5.44
N ARG A 340 8.58 0.26 5.77
CA ARG A 340 7.56 1.28 5.51
C ARG A 340 7.64 1.83 4.07
N THR A 341 8.19 3.03 3.91
CA THR A 341 8.25 3.76 2.64
C THR A 341 9.64 3.82 2.00
N THR A 342 10.65 3.17 2.58
CA THR A 342 12.05 3.21 2.12
C THR A 342 12.72 1.85 2.08
N ASP A 343 13.85 1.80 1.38
CA ASP A 343 14.77 0.67 1.37
C ASP A 343 16.18 1.12 1.75
N VAL A 344 16.85 0.28 2.52
CA VAL A 344 18.24 0.51 2.95
C VAL A 344 19.03 -0.79 2.79
N THR A 345 20.26 -0.68 2.29
CA THR A 345 21.17 -1.83 2.26
C THR A 345 21.60 -2.18 3.68
N GLY A 346 21.58 -3.46 4.01
CA GLY A 346 22.05 -3.98 5.28
C GLY A 346 22.99 -5.16 5.09
N VAL A 347 23.84 -5.41 6.10
CA VAL A 347 24.73 -6.56 6.18
C VAL A 347 24.13 -7.56 7.14
N ILE A 348 24.00 -8.81 6.70
CA ILE A 348 23.48 -9.90 7.51
C ILE A 348 24.61 -10.63 8.20
N THR A 349 24.46 -10.89 9.49
CA THR A 349 25.28 -11.80 10.28
C THR A 349 24.39 -12.96 10.75
N LEU A 350 24.75 -14.18 10.35
CA LEU A 350 24.05 -15.40 10.74
C LEU A 350 24.41 -15.80 12.17
N PRO A 351 23.54 -16.54 12.88
CA PRO A 351 23.83 -17.03 14.22
C PRO A 351 25.11 -17.86 14.29
N GLU A 352 25.75 -17.85 15.45
CA GLU A 352 26.96 -18.64 15.68
C GLU A 352 26.70 -20.14 15.41
N GLY A 353 27.58 -20.76 14.62
CA GLY A 353 27.44 -22.16 14.16
C GLY A 353 26.60 -22.34 12.89
N THR A 354 26.02 -21.27 12.34
CA THR A 354 25.30 -21.32 11.04
C THR A 354 26.20 -20.81 9.94
N GLU A 355 26.63 -21.70 9.05
CA GLU A 355 27.50 -21.33 7.91
C GLU A 355 26.73 -20.68 6.77
N MET A 356 25.50 -21.14 6.50
CA MET A 356 24.66 -20.67 5.41
C MET A 356 23.18 -20.72 5.79
N CYS A 357 22.37 -19.94 5.08
CA CYS A 357 20.92 -19.96 5.17
C CYS A 357 20.32 -20.40 3.81
N MET A 358 19.45 -21.41 3.84
CA MET A 358 18.82 -22.00 2.66
C MET A 358 17.47 -21.34 2.37
N PRO A 359 17.04 -21.30 1.09
CA PRO A 359 15.65 -21.00 0.77
C PRO A 359 14.68 -21.92 1.52
N GLY A 360 13.68 -21.36 2.18
CA GLY A 360 12.71 -22.06 3.04
C GLY A 360 13.06 -22.05 4.53
N ASP A 361 14.24 -21.55 4.90
CA ASP A 361 14.62 -21.49 6.32
C ASP A 361 13.90 -20.34 7.04
N ASN A 362 13.59 -20.61 8.32
CA ASN A 362 13.26 -19.58 9.31
C ASN A 362 14.51 -19.37 10.18
N VAL A 363 15.07 -18.17 10.17
CA VAL A 363 16.31 -17.88 10.86
C VAL A 363 16.23 -16.55 11.62
N THR A 364 16.79 -16.54 12.82
CA THR A 364 17.03 -15.30 13.55
C THR A 364 18.42 -14.80 13.17
N MET A 365 18.52 -13.61 12.63
CA MET A 365 19.78 -13.03 12.15
C MET A 365 19.98 -11.61 12.64
N ASP A 366 21.24 -11.21 12.81
CA ASP A 366 21.60 -9.83 13.11
C ASP A 366 21.81 -9.05 11.81
N VAL A 367 21.32 -7.83 11.79
CA VAL A 367 21.39 -6.95 10.63
C VAL A 367 21.99 -5.61 11.02
N GLU A 368 22.95 -5.15 10.23
CA GLU A 368 23.53 -3.81 10.34
C GLU A 368 23.22 -3.01 9.05
N LEU A 369 22.38 -2.00 9.16
CA LEU A 369 22.00 -1.12 8.06
C LEU A 369 23.08 -0.06 7.81
N ILE A 370 23.26 0.33 6.55
CA ILE A 370 24.19 1.42 6.18
C ILE A 370 23.68 2.81 6.55
N THR A 371 22.38 2.93 6.83
CA THR A 371 21.71 4.19 7.20
C THR A 371 20.66 3.89 8.27
N SER A 372 20.53 4.78 9.24
CA SER A 372 19.58 4.60 10.34
C SER A 372 18.13 4.72 9.87
N ILE A 373 17.26 3.93 10.46
CA ILE A 373 15.81 3.95 10.21
C ILE A 373 15.07 4.12 11.53
N ALA A 374 13.98 4.89 11.51
CA ALA A 374 13.05 4.95 12.64
C ALA A 374 12.42 3.56 12.86
N MET A 375 12.74 2.92 13.98
CA MET A 375 12.47 1.51 14.21
C MET A 375 11.92 1.25 15.60
N ASP A 376 10.92 0.35 15.65
CA ASP A 376 10.41 -0.26 16.88
C ASP A 376 10.48 -1.78 16.74
N GLU A 377 10.52 -2.50 17.85
CA GLU A 377 10.34 -3.95 17.87
C GLU A 377 8.94 -4.30 17.32
N GLY A 378 8.85 -5.38 16.55
CA GLY A 378 7.65 -5.76 15.84
C GLY A 378 7.50 -5.13 14.44
N LEU A 379 8.39 -4.21 14.03
CA LEU A 379 8.37 -3.64 12.68
C LEU A 379 8.66 -4.74 11.65
N ARG A 380 7.77 -4.86 10.66
CA ARG A 380 7.93 -5.80 9.53
C ARG A 380 8.83 -5.21 8.46
N PHE A 381 9.54 -6.08 7.76
CA PHE A 381 10.37 -5.71 6.61
C PHE A 381 10.40 -6.82 5.56
N ALA A 382 10.68 -6.41 4.32
CA ALA A 382 10.98 -7.33 3.23
C ALA A 382 12.48 -7.24 2.86
N ILE A 383 13.04 -8.35 2.41
CA ILE A 383 14.43 -8.43 1.91
C ILE A 383 14.38 -8.63 0.42
N ARG A 384 15.08 -7.78 -0.34
CA ARG A 384 15.10 -7.84 -1.80
C ARG A 384 16.52 -7.88 -2.36
N GLU A 385 16.68 -8.58 -3.46
CA GLU A 385 17.91 -8.67 -4.24
C GLU A 385 17.58 -8.72 -5.73
N GLY A 386 18.24 -7.90 -6.54
CA GLY A 386 18.09 -7.95 -8.00
C GLY A 386 16.65 -7.80 -8.51
N GLY A 387 15.83 -6.98 -7.84
CA GLY A 387 14.44 -6.76 -8.19
C GLY A 387 13.46 -7.83 -7.67
N ARG A 388 13.93 -8.84 -6.93
CA ARG A 388 13.10 -9.92 -6.37
C ARG A 388 13.04 -9.85 -4.86
N THR A 389 11.89 -10.21 -4.28
CA THR A 389 11.78 -10.43 -2.84
C THR A 389 12.37 -11.81 -2.53
N VAL A 390 13.33 -11.83 -1.62
CA VAL A 390 14.07 -13.06 -1.23
C VAL A 390 13.81 -13.48 0.20
N GLY A 391 13.13 -12.65 0.98
CA GLY A 391 12.75 -12.97 2.34
C GLY A 391 11.87 -11.89 2.94
N SER A 392 11.27 -12.21 4.06
CA SER A 392 10.51 -11.28 4.89
C SER A 392 10.78 -11.55 6.38
N GLY A 393 10.64 -10.52 7.19
CA GLY A 393 10.92 -10.68 8.61
C GLY A 393 10.27 -9.62 9.47
N VAL A 394 10.51 -9.78 10.76
CA VAL A 394 10.05 -8.89 11.83
C VAL A 394 11.24 -8.54 12.72
N VAL A 395 11.37 -7.27 13.08
CA VAL A 395 12.36 -6.82 14.07
C VAL A 395 12.00 -7.42 15.42
N SER A 396 12.85 -8.30 15.93
CA SER A 396 12.64 -8.99 17.22
C SER A 396 13.36 -8.31 18.37
N LYS A 397 14.45 -7.61 18.08
CA LYS A 397 15.26 -6.88 19.06
C LYS A 397 16.03 -5.76 18.38
N ILE A 398 16.15 -4.64 19.07
CA ILE A 398 16.95 -3.50 18.62
C ILE A 398 18.21 -3.43 19.48
N TYR A 399 19.37 -3.21 18.83
CA TYR A 399 20.62 -2.97 19.50
C TYR A 399 20.88 -1.46 19.60
N GLU A 400 21.44 -1.01 20.71
CA GLU A 400 21.84 0.39 20.92
C GLU A 400 23.04 0.77 20.06
#